data_11b25b72f529d4dc2cb3053fbb0944b2
#
_entry.id   11b25b72f529d4dc2cb3053fbb0944b2
#
_cell.length_a   1.000
_cell.length_b   1.000
_cell.length_c   1.000
_cell.angle_alpha   90.00
_cell.angle_beta   90.00
_cell.angle_gamma   90.00
#
_symmetry.space_group_name_H-M   'P 1'
#
loop_
_entity.id
_entity.type
_entity.pdbx_description
1 polymer ?
#
loop_
_entity_poly.entity_id
_entity_poly.type
_entity_poly.pdbx_seq_one_letter_code
_entity_poly.pdbx_strand_id
1 'polypeptide(L)'
;MLNDVHQGDTGKLSKYGPSKLTCSSGAFDSTWLILVEGRADVINLLRAGYDNALAIEGAKIDESIKELCGQKDTVVAFLDGDRAGGFILKELKSVVTLDYEIQADSGVEVEELTPQRIDEILRPIADEIKNGKPAPTLKSDDDKPFADLASKVFPNLNETLEAVALDSDQNEIFKVP
;
A
#
# COMPACT_ATOMS: atom_id res chain seq x y z
N MET A 1 -29.89 -15.98 -17.61
CA MET A 1 -30.46 -15.66 -16.30
C MET A 1 -29.47 -14.82 -15.55
N LEU A 2 -29.94 -13.65 -15.15
CA LEU A 2 -29.21 -12.45 -14.86
C LEU A 2 -28.46 -12.48 -13.54
N ASN A 3 -27.26 -11.99 -13.61
CA ASN A 3 -26.40 -11.41 -12.59
C ASN A 3 -27.15 -10.85 -11.37
N ASP A 4 -26.97 -11.47 -10.24
CA ASP A 4 -27.06 -10.79 -8.96
C ASP A 4 -25.84 -9.86 -8.83
N VAL A 5 -26.04 -8.63 -9.29
CA VAL A 5 -25.23 -7.50 -8.85
C VAL A 5 -25.51 -7.34 -7.36
N HIS A 6 -24.56 -7.71 -6.54
CA HIS A 6 -24.56 -7.32 -5.14
C HIS A 6 -24.62 -5.79 -5.09
N GLN A 7 -25.83 -5.25 -4.92
CA GLN A 7 -26.03 -3.93 -4.34
C GLN A 7 -25.67 -4.05 -2.85
N GLY A 8 -24.36 -4.17 -2.58
CA GLY A 8 -23.82 -3.98 -1.26
C GLY A 8 -24.09 -2.53 -0.86
N ASP A 9 -24.48 -2.37 0.38
CA ASP A 9 -24.64 -1.12 1.11
C ASP A 9 -23.51 -0.16 0.70
N THR A 10 -23.83 0.85 -0.11
CA THR A 10 -22.85 1.82 -0.59
C THR A 10 -22.29 2.53 0.62
N GLY A 11 -21.02 2.28 0.94
CA GLY A 11 -20.33 2.83 2.10
C GLY A 11 -20.60 4.34 2.23
N LYS A 12 -20.73 4.81 3.48
CA LYS A 12 -21.02 6.22 3.75
C LYS A 12 -19.75 6.98 4.01
N LEU A 13 -19.73 8.26 3.65
CA LEU A 13 -18.68 9.17 4.07
C LEU A 13 -18.74 9.36 5.59
N SER A 14 -17.57 9.34 6.21
CA SER A 14 -17.36 9.57 7.64
C SER A 14 -16.20 10.54 7.85
N LYS A 15 -15.89 10.84 9.09
CA LYS A 15 -14.78 11.68 9.49
C LYS A 15 -13.92 10.96 10.52
N TYR A 16 -12.60 11.11 10.38
CA TYR A 16 -11.63 10.45 11.23
C TYR A 16 -10.63 11.42 11.87
N GLY A 17 -10.28 11.16 13.12
CA GLY A 17 -9.27 11.89 13.87
C GLY A 17 -9.63 13.33 14.25
N PRO A 18 -8.74 14.02 14.97
CA PRO A 18 -8.93 15.42 15.40
C PRO A 18 -9.07 16.39 14.21
N SER A 19 -8.36 16.13 13.12
CA SER A 19 -8.40 16.94 11.88
C SER A 19 -9.64 16.68 11.03
N LYS A 20 -10.52 15.74 11.44
CA LYS A 20 -11.75 15.37 10.74
C LYS A 20 -11.51 14.97 9.27
N LEU A 21 -10.47 14.17 9.03
CA LEU A 21 -10.13 13.66 7.71
C LEU A 21 -11.31 12.89 7.10
N THR A 22 -11.55 13.08 5.83
CA THR A 22 -12.62 12.35 5.14
C THR A 22 -12.24 10.90 4.96
N CYS A 23 -13.12 9.99 5.32
CA CYS A 23 -12.96 8.57 5.10
C CYS A 23 -14.30 7.92 4.70
N SER A 24 -14.23 6.72 4.20
CA SER A 24 -15.41 5.86 4.07
C SER A 24 -15.66 5.08 5.36
N SER A 25 -16.90 4.69 5.62
CA SER A 25 -17.27 4.03 6.87
C SER A 25 -16.58 2.69 7.08
N GLY A 26 -16.33 1.94 6.02
CA GLY A 26 -15.65 0.65 6.08
C GLY A 26 -14.15 0.75 6.35
N ALA A 27 -13.55 1.96 6.32
CA ALA A 27 -12.15 2.16 6.64
C ALA A 27 -11.77 1.69 8.05
N PHE A 28 -12.72 1.66 8.98
CA PHE A 28 -12.48 1.25 10.36
C PHE A 28 -12.46 -0.28 10.52
N ASP A 29 -13.37 -0.97 9.86
CA ASP A 29 -13.61 -2.41 10.03
C ASP A 29 -12.77 -3.26 9.08
N SER A 30 -12.31 -2.68 7.96
CA SER A 30 -11.50 -3.38 6.97
C SER A 30 -10.10 -3.68 7.51
N THR A 31 -9.55 -4.84 7.14
CA THR A 31 -8.16 -5.24 7.44
C THR A 31 -7.14 -4.52 6.55
N TRP A 32 -7.58 -3.89 5.48
CA TRP A 32 -6.74 -3.09 4.60
C TRP A 32 -7.32 -1.70 4.37
N LEU A 33 -6.45 -0.74 4.09
CA LEU A 33 -6.77 0.68 3.96
C LEU A 33 -6.19 1.25 2.67
N ILE A 34 -6.99 2.06 1.97
CA ILE A 34 -6.56 2.82 0.81
C ILE A 34 -6.40 4.29 1.22
N LEU A 35 -5.18 4.82 1.11
CA LEU A 35 -4.88 6.22 1.31
C LEU A 35 -4.97 6.96 -0.01
N VAL A 36 -5.70 8.06 -0.04
CA VAL A 36 -5.89 8.95 -1.20
C VAL A 36 -5.64 10.39 -0.82
N GLU A 37 -5.49 11.30 -1.78
CA GLU A 37 -5.15 12.69 -1.50
C GLU A 37 -6.31 13.46 -0.88
N GLY A 38 -7.50 13.37 -1.48
CA GLY A 38 -8.62 14.23 -1.14
C GLY A 38 -9.96 13.50 -0.97
N ARG A 39 -10.93 14.31 -0.54
CA ARG A 39 -12.31 13.87 -0.34
C ARG A 39 -12.95 13.35 -1.61
N ALA A 40 -12.67 13.97 -2.76
CA ALA A 40 -13.27 13.59 -4.04
C ALA A 40 -12.84 12.17 -4.45
N ASP A 41 -11.59 11.80 -4.17
CA ASP A 41 -11.07 10.45 -4.41
C ASP A 41 -11.80 9.41 -3.56
N VAL A 42 -12.02 9.70 -2.26
CA VAL A 42 -12.83 8.80 -1.39
C VAL A 42 -14.21 8.57 -1.97
N ILE A 43 -14.87 9.62 -2.46
CA ILE A 43 -16.18 9.52 -3.10
C ILE A 43 -16.11 8.65 -4.36
N ASN A 44 -15.07 8.82 -5.16
CA ASN A 44 -14.90 8.06 -6.39
C ASN A 44 -14.60 6.59 -6.13
N LEU A 45 -13.78 6.28 -5.11
CA LEU A 45 -13.55 4.92 -4.65
C LEU A 45 -14.84 4.24 -4.15
N LEU A 46 -15.67 4.97 -3.39
CA LEU A 46 -16.99 4.49 -2.96
C LEU A 46 -17.88 4.13 -4.14
N ARG A 47 -17.89 4.95 -5.20
CA ARG A 47 -18.65 4.67 -6.43
C ARG A 47 -18.14 3.42 -7.16
N ALA A 48 -16.86 3.15 -7.05
CA ALA A 48 -16.22 1.95 -7.59
C ALA A 48 -16.40 0.69 -6.69
N GLY A 49 -17.03 0.84 -5.51
CA GLY A 49 -17.31 -0.26 -4.59
C GLY A 49 -16.23 -0.50 -3.52
N TYR A 50 -15.28 0.44 -3.37
CA TYR A 50 -14.24 0.39 -2.34
C TYR A 50 -14.60 1.33 -1.20
N ASP A 51 -14.97 0.77 -0.04
CA ASP A 51 -15.43 1.53 1.13
C ASP A 51 -14.41 1.60 2.28
N ASN A 52 -13.16 1.34 1.99
CA ASN A 52 -12.03 1.30 2.93
C ASN A 52 -10.98 2.38 2.63
N ALA A 53 -11.43 3.58 2.28
CA ALA A 53 -10.57 4.70 1.88
C ALA A 53 -10.49 5.78 2.97
N LEU A 54 -9.32 6.41 3.08
CA LEU A 54 -9.04 7.59 3.92
C LEU A 54 -8.30 8.64 3.11
N ALA A 55 -8.81 9.89 3.13
CA ALA A 55 -8.14 11.03 2.52
C ALA A 55 -7.09 11.61 3.46
N ILE A 56 -5.95 12.01 2.89
CA ILE A 56 -4.84 12.64 3.60
C ILE A 56 -5.17 14.11 3.89
N GLU A 57 -5.84 14.79 2.98
CA GLU A 57 -6.32 16.19 3.09
C GLU A 57 -5.24 17.18 3.53
N GLY A 58 -4.03 17.08 3.00
CA GLY A 58 -2.97 18.04 3.29
C GLY A 58 -1.58 17.58 2.89
N ALA A 59 -0.63 18.52 2.92
CA ALA A 59 0.77 18.24 2.61
C ALA A 59 1.54 17.57 3.76
N LYS A 60 1.00 17.64 4.99
CA LYS A 60 1.59 17.01 6.18
C LYS A 60 0.72 15.86 6.63
N ILE A 61 1.35 14.71 6.82
CA ILE A 61 0.64 13.52 7.26
C ILE A 61 0.23 13.66 8.74
N ASP A 62 -1.08 13.63 8.98
CA ASP A 62 -1.65 13.70 10.33
C ASP A 62 -1.28 12.44 11.14
N GLU A 63 -1.04 12.60 12.44
CA GLU A 63 -0.66 11.49 13.31
C GLU A 63 -1.74 10.40 13.36
N SER A 64 -3.01 10.78 13.28
CA SER A 64 -4.13 9.83 13.23
C SER A 64 -4.09 8.89 12.02
N ILE A 65 -3.48 9.33 10.90
CA ILE A 65 -3.26 8.45 9.74
C ILE A 65 -2.31 7.30 10.10
N LYS A 66 -1.21 7.61 10.81
CA LYS A 66 -0.27 6.59 11.28
C LYS A 66 -0.94 5.60 12.24
N GLU A 67 -1.74 6.13 13.17
CA GLU A 67 -2.48 5.29 14.13
C GLU A 67 -3.42 4.32 13.42
N LEU A 68 -4.17 4.79 12.44
CA LEU A 68 -5.08 3.93 11.69
C LEU A 68 -4.32 2.92 10.81
N CYS A 69 -3.26 3.35 10.12
CA CYS A 69 -2.42 2.46 9.32
C CYS A 69 -1.79 1.35 10.17
N GLY A 70 -1.34 1.67 11.39
CA GLY A 70 -0.78 0.68 12.33
C GLY A 70 -1.77 -0.40 12.80
N GLN A 71 -3.06 -0.23 12.55
CA GLN A 71 -4.12 -1.18 12.87
C GLN A 71 -4.51 -2.06 11.67
N LYS A 72 -3.87 -1.85 10.51
CA LYS A 72 -4.21 -2.54 9.26
C LYS A 72 -3.15 -3.56 8.86
N ASP A 73 -3.60 -4.67 8.31
CA ASP A 73 -2.73 -5.71 7.77
C ASP A 73 -2.08 -5.28 6.45
N THR A 74 -2.75 -4.41 5.71
CA THR A 74 -2.29 -3.90 4.41
C THR A 74 -2.65 -2.43 4.22
N VAL A 75 -1.70 -1.62 3.80
CA VAL A 75 -1.88 -0.21 3.47
C VAL A 75 -1.50 0.04 2.03
N VAL A 76 -2.44 0.59 1.27
CA VAL A 76 -2.29 0.94 -0.15
C VAL A 76 -2.29 2.46 -0.27
N ALA A 77 -1.27 3.05 -0.88
CA ALA A 77 -1.33 4.43 -1.34
C ALA A 77 -1.83 4.45 -2.79
N PHE A 78 -2.90 5.21 -3.07
CA PHE A 78 -3.41 5.42 -4.42
C PHE A 78 -3.57 6.92 -4.65
N LEU A 79 -2.59 7.51 -5.32
CA LEU A 79 -2.39 8.95 -5.43
C LEU A 79 -2.46 9.41 -6.89
N ASP A 80 -2.60 10.73 -7.07
CA ASP A 80 -2.67 11.36 -8.37
C ASP A 80 -1.36 11.19 -9.17
N GLY A 81 -1.49 11.18 -10.49
CA GLY A 81 -0.37 11.01 -11.42
C GLY A 81 0.43 12.29 -11.66
N ASP A 82 0.48 13.18 -10.67
CA ASP A 82 1.12 14.48 -10.79
C ASP A 82 2.31 14.65 -9.82
N ARG A 83 2.87 15.85 -9.82
CA ARG A 83 4.01 16.18 -8.96
C ARG A 83 3.64 16.26 -7.48
N ALA A 84 2.40 16.67 -7.16
CA ALA A 84 1.93 16.78 -5.78
C ALA A 84 1.75 15.39 -5.18
N GLY A 85 1.12 14.45 -5.91
CA GLY A 85 1.02 13.03 -5.51
C GLY A 85 2.37 12.39 -5.26
N GLY A 86 3.38 12.69 -6.09
CA GLY A 86 4.75 12.24 -5.87
C GLY A 86 5.38 12.76 -4.57
N PHE A 87 5.08 13.99 -4.16
CA PHE A 87 5.54 14.53 -2.86
C PHE A 87 4.81 13.87 -1.69
N ILE A 88 3.49 13.71 -1.78
CA ILE A 88 2.69 13.07 -0.74
C ILE A 88 3.14 11.63 -0.54
N LEU A 89 3.40 10.89 -1.62
CA LEU A 89 3.92 9.52 -1.55
C LEU A 89 5.25 9.47 -0.77
N LYS A 90 6.16 10.40 -1.04
CA LYS A 90 7.44 10.47 -0.33
C LYS A 90 7.25 10.76 1.17
N GLU A 91 6.34 11.66 1.51
CA GLU A 91 6.01 11.96 2.92
C GLU A 91 5.38 10.75 3.60
N LEU A 92 4.43 10.07 2.95
CA LEU A 92 3.81 8.84 3.47
C LEU A 92 4.86 7.78 3.80
N LYS A 93 5.77 7.50 2.87
CA LYS A 93 6.85 6.50 3.06
C LYS A 93 7.77 6.81 4.22
N SER A 94 7.87 8.07 4.64
CA SER A 94 8.69 8.46 5.79
C SER A 94 8.01 8.18 7.13
N VAL A 95 6.69 7.98 7.15
CA VAL A 95 5.89 7.93 8.39
C VAL A 95 5.02 6.69 8.54
N VAL A 96 4.66 6.01 7.44
CA VAL A 96 3.88 4.76 7.44
C VAL A 96 4.52 3.72 6.53
N THR A 97 4.33 2.45 6.87
CA THR A 97 4.69 1.35 5.97
C THR A 97 3.59 1.19 4.93
N LEU A 98 3.95 1.29 3.66
CA LEU A 98 3.06 1.04 2.53
C LEU A 98 3.34 -0.35 1.96
N ASP A 99 2.30 -1.13 1.75
CA ASP A 99 2.41 -2.45 1.10
C ASP A 99 2.29 -2.33 -0.42
N TYR A 100 1.49 -1.37 -0.88
CA TYR A 100 1.32 -1.07 -2.30
C TYR A 100 1.36 0.44 -2.53
N GLU A 101 2.06 0.82 -3.59
CA GLU A 101 2.21 2.20 -4.04
C GLU A 101 1.67 2.31 -5.45
N ILE A 102 0.60 3.06 -5.63
CA ILE A 102 -0.07 3.27 -6.92
C ILE A 102 -0.15 4.76 -7.18
N GLN A 103 0.22 5.17 -8.36
CA GLN A 103 -0.09 6.50 -8.89
C GLN A 103 -0.95 6.35 -10.14
N ALA A 104 -1.90 7.25 -10.32
CA ALA A 104 -2.65 7.34 -11.56
C ALA A 104 -1.72 7.69 -12.74
N ASP A 105 -2.20 7.53 -13.95
CA ASP A 105 -1.43 7.88 -15.15
C ASP A 105 -1.01 9.37 -15.10
N SER A 106 0.11 9.73 -15.74
CA SER A 106 0.68 11.07 -15.68
C SER A 106 -0.35 12.16 -16.03
N GLY A 107 -0.60 13.06 -15.07
CA GLY A 107 -1.54 14.17 -15.20
C GLY A 107 -3.00 13.80 -15.01
N VAL A 108 -3.30 12.58 -14.53
CA VAL A 108 -4.65 12.12 -14.21
C VAL A 108 -4.86 12.15 -12.70
N GLU A 109 -5.99 12.67 -12.24
CA GLU A 109 -6.41 12.65 -10.85
C GLU A 109 -7.24 11.39 -10.55
N VAL A 110 -7.13 10.86 -9.34
CA VAL A 110 -7.89 9.65 -8.94
C VAL A 110 -9.40 9.88 -9.02
N GLU A 111 -9.86 11.10 -8.73
CA GLU A 111 -11.28 11.47 -8.86
C GLU A 111 -11.82 11.44 -10.30
N GLU A 112 -10.94 11.55 -11.30
CA GLU A 112 -11.29 11.50 -12.72
C GLU A 112 -11.39 10.08 -13.28
N LEU A 113 -10.88 9.09 -12.58
CA LEU A 113 -10.90 7.70 -13.03
C LEU A 113 -12.32 7.14 -13.05
N THR A 114 -12.63 6.36 -14.08
CA THR A 114 -13.90 5.62 -14.12
C THR A 114 -13.93 4.51 -13.06
N PRO A 115 -15.11 4.12 -12.54
CA PRO A 115 -15.20 2.99 -11.61
C PRO A 115 -14.58 1.70 -12.14
N GLN A 116 -14.68 1.44 -13.46
CA GLN A 116 -14.04 0.29 -14.09
C GLN A 116 -12.51 0.37 -14.01
N ARG A 117 -11.94 1.55 -14.26
CA ARG A 117 -10.48 1.74 -14.19
C ARG A 117 -9.96 1.59 -12.79
N ILE A 118 -10.66 2.11 -11.79
CA ILE A 118 -10.33 1.91 -10.38
C ILE A 118 -10.36 0.42 -10.04
N ASP A 119 -11.38 -0.30 -10.46
CA ASP A 119 -11.52 -1.72 -10.21
C ASP A 119 -10.43 -2.56 -10.91
N GLU A 120 -10.06 -2.23 -12.15
CA GLU A 120 -8.93 -2.86 -12.85
C GLU A 120 -7.61 -2.73 -12.07
N ILE A 121 -7.41 -1.59 -11.41
CA ILE A 121 -6.20 -1.30 -10.62
C ILE A 121 -6.24 -2.01 -9.26
N LEU A 122 -7.35 -1.92 -8.54
CA LEU A 122 -7.43 -2.35 -7.14
C LEU A 122 -7.88 -3.80 -6.96
N ARG A 123 -8.62 -4.39 -7.92
CA ARG A 123 -9.10 -5.77 -7.82
C ARG A 123 -7.97 -6.81 -7.66
N PRO A 124 -6.86 -6.76 -8.41
CA PRO A 124 -5.76 -7.69 -8.21
C PRO A 124 -5.22 -7.66 -6.77
N ILE A 125 -5.11 -6.47 -6.19
CA ILE A 125 -4.66 -6.28 -4.80
C ILE A 125 -5.69 -6.82 -3.81
N ALA A 126 -6.98 -6.50 -4.01
CA ALA A 126 -8.06 -7.01 -3.18
C ALA A 126 -8.16 -8.53 -3.20
N ASP A 127 -7.95 -9.15 -4.37
CA ASP A 127 -7.95 -10.60 -4.52
C ASP A 127 -6.71 -11.23 -3.87
N GLU A 128 -5.55 -10.61 -3.96
CA GLU A 128 -4.32 -11.03 -3.28
C GLU A 128 -4.50 -11.00 -1.76
N ILE A 129 -5.09 -9.93 -1.22
CA ILE A 129 -5.39 -9.79 0.21
C ILE A 129 -6.38 -10.87 0.68
N LYS A 130 -7.45 -11.12 -0.08
CA LYS A 130 -8.46 -12.15 0.25
C LYS A 130 -7.92 -13.57 0.24
N ASN A 131 -6.98 -13.85 -0.67
CA ASN A 131 -6.39 -15.19 -0.83
C ASN A 131 -5.21 -15.45 0.12
N GLY A 132 -4.92 -14.51 1.02
CA GLY A 132 -3.71 -14.50 1.85
C GLY A 132 -2.55 -13.91 1.05
N LYS A 133 -1.85 -12.95 1.67
CA LYS A 133 -0.68 -12.32 1.06
C LYS A 133 0.33 -13.39 0.71
N PRO A 134 0.74 -13.60 -0.54
CA PRO A 134 1.92 -14.40 -0.78
C PRO A 134 3.08 -13.74 -0.05
N ALA A 135 3.98 -14.53 0.53
CA ALA A 135 5.21 -14.00 1.08
C ALA A 135 5.83 -13.04 0.04
N PRO A 136 6.35 -11.87 0.44
CA PRO A 136 6.84 -10.87 -0.49
C PRO A 136 7.81 -11.55 -1.46
N THR A 137 7.37 -11.78 -2.67
CA THR A 137 8.24 -12.21 -3.75
C THR A 137 9.00 -10.96 -4.15
N LEU A 138 10.27 -10.91 -3.79
CA LEU A 138 11.23 -9.97 -4.33
C LEU A 138 11.18 -10.07 -5.86
N LYS A 139 10.43 -9.17 -6.49
CA LYS A 139 10.33 -9.04 -7.94
C LYS A 139 10.92 -7.70 -8.35
N SER A 140 12.24 -7.63 -8.27
CA SER A 140 13.02 -6.80 -9.16
C SER A 140 14.06 -7.69 -9.82
N ASP A 141 14.26 -7.57 -11.12
CA ASP A 141 15.38 -8.23 -11.81
C ASP A 141 16.73 -7.77 -11.24
N ASP A 142 16.75 -6.65 -10.49
CA ASP A 142 17.90 -6.12 -9.77
C ASP A 142 18.21 -6.88 -8.48
N ASP A 143 17.28 -7.68 -7.94
CA ASP A 143 17.47 -8.43 -6.67
C ASP A 143 18.01 -9.87 -6.90
N LYS A 144 18.13 -10.33 -8.14
CA LYS A 144 18.76 -11.62 -8.45
C LYS A 144 20.13 -11.81 -7.80
N PRO A 145 21.05 -10.82 -7.85
CA PRO A 145 22.35 -10.95 -7.19
C PRO A 145 22.25 -11.12 -5.69
N PHE A 146 21.25 -10.46 -5.06
CA PHE A 146 21.02 -10.56 -3.61
C PHE A 146 20.38 -11.89 -3.22
N ALA A 147 19.42 -12.39 -3.98
CA ALA A 147 18.78 -13.69 -3.72
C ALA A 147 19.76 -14.85 -3.88
N ASP A 148 20.62 -14.80 -4.91
CA ASP A 148 21.70 -15.78 -5.12
C ASP A 148 22.74 -15.72 -4.01
N LEU A 149 23.07 -14.52 -3.53
CA LEU A 149 23.99 -14.31 -2.42
C LEU A 149 23.40 -14.84 -1.11
N ALA A 150 22.13 -14.48 -0.83
CA ALA A 150 21.41 -14.95 0.35
C ALA A 150 21.36 -16.48 0.41
N SER A 151 21.05 -17.15 -0.70
CA SER A 151 20.98 -18.62 -0.76
C SER A 151 22.34 -19.29 -0.52
N LYS A 152 23.46 -18.61 -0.80
CA LYS A 152 24.82 -19.12 -0.52
C LYS A 152 25.22 -18.91 0.95
N VAL A 153 24.78 -17.81 1.55
CA VAL A 153 25.21 -17.40 2.92
C VAL A 153 24.30 -17.98 3.99
N PHE A 154 22.99 -17.99 3.81
CA PHE A 154 22.03 -18.45 4.81
C PHE A 154 22.12 -19.94 5.19
N PRO A 155 22.46 -20.90 4.29
CA PRO A 155 22.62 -22.29 4.70
C PRO A 155 23.73 -22.49 5.74
N ASN A 156 24.68 -21.56 5.85
CA ASN A 156 25.79 -21.62 6.79
C ASN A 156 25.53 -20.85 8.11
N LEU A 157 24.39 -20.15 8.21
CA LEU A 157 23.98 -19.38 9.39
C LEU A 157 22.92 -20.16 10.19
N ASN A 158 23.26 -21.36 10.64
CA ASN A 158 22.36 -22.16 11.47
C ASN A 158 22.26 -21.54 12.87
N GLU A 159 21.11 -20.91 13.16
CA GLU A 159 20.61 -20.51 14.49
C GLU A 159 21.55 -19.64 15.35
N THR A 160 22.58 -19.03 14.77
CA THR A 160 23.49 -18.14 15.46
C THR A 160 23.33 -16.70 14.95
N LEU A 161 23.38 -15.72 15.86
CA LEU A 161 23.44 -14.30 15.53
C LEU A 161 24.84 -13.96 14.97
N GLU A 162 25.13 -14.42 13.77
CA GLU A 162 26.40 -14.17 13.10
C GLU A 162 26.23 -13.14 11.99
N ALA A 163 27.15 -12.20 11.89
CA ALA A 163 27.25 -11.25 10.80
C ALA A 163 28.42 -11.62 9.88
N VAL A 164 28.15 -11.68 8.57
CA VAL A 164 29.18 -11.96 7.56
C VAL A 164 29.35 -10.73 6.67
N ALA A 165 30.57 -10.24 6.54
CA ALA A 165 30.92 -9.20 5.59
C ALA A 165 31.55 -9.83 4.34
N LEU A 166 31.14 -9.35 3.17
CA LEU A 166 31.57 -9.82 1.86
C LEU A 166 32.25 -8.69 1.09
N ASP A 167 33.24 -9.02 0.25
CA ASP A 167 33.84 -8.07 -0.68
C ASP A 167 32.97 -7.87 -1.95
N SER A 168 33.44 -7.04 -2.87
CA SER A 168 32.76 -6.78 -4.16
C SER A 168 32.65 -8.01 -5.06
N ASP A 169 33.48 -9.02 -4.83
CA ASP A 169 33.49 -10.27 -5.59
C ASP A 169 32.75 -11.40 -4.86
N GLN A 170 32.00 -11.03 -3.78
CA GLN A 170 31.18 -11.92 -2.97
C GLN A 170 31.97 -12.96 -2.15
N ASN A 171 33.25 -12.70 -1.86
CA ASN A 171 34.02 -13.52 -0.96
C ASN A 171 33.87 -13.05 0.49
N GLU A 172 33.83 -14.00 1.43
CA GLU A 172 33.77 -13.72 2.86
C GLU A 172 35.04 -13.00 3.33
N ILE A 173 34.89 -11.76 3.87
CA ILE A 173 35.99 -10.96 4.41
C ILE A 173 36.20 -11.30 5.90
N PHE A 174 35.10 -11.33 6.65
CA PHE A 174 35.11 -11.73 8.05
C PHE A 174 33.72 -12.18 8.52
N LYS A 175 33.71 -12.97 9.57
CA LYS A 175 32.51 -13.47 10.24
C LYS A 175 32.67 -13.17 11.74
N VAL A 176 31.60 -12.61 12.34
CA VAL A 176 31.54 -12.35 13.78
C VAL A 176 30.40 -13.14 14.40
N PRO A 177 30.61 -13.71 15.60
CA PRO A 177 29.56 -14.43 16.32
C PRO A 177 28.49 -13.50 16.85
#